data_2543905f231058add3f7958036911feb
#
_entry.id   2543905f231058add3f7958036911feb
#
_cell.length_a   1.000
_cell.length_b   1.000
_cell.length_c   1.000
_cell.angle_alpha   90.00
_cell.angle_beta   90.00
_cell.angle_gamma   90.00
#
_symmetry.space_group_name_H-M   'P 1'
#
loop_
_entity.id
_entity.type
_entity.pdbx_description
1 polymer ?
#
loop_
_entity_poly.entity_id
_entity_poly.type
_entity_poly.pdbx_seq_one_letter_code
_entity_poly.pdbx_strand_id
1 'polypeptide(L)'
;MRYLRMTAQDRSGNGRADTVLLRFYEEVPGKPDKLVLKAASVDMTADGVTDLQFGGDVNGDGRDNAKDEKLLRAFANQFLKLGWFNRGKSWQRYIKVFAENYHHDKSPNVVRLHLHEGTGTPRNQTLVFKASAHDTDNNGTLDSVVYFDADGEGIVSRAEEEWIKSMGRTFLKFKWYS
;
A
#
# COMPACT_ATOMS: atom_id res chain seq x y z
N MET A 1 9.83 11.01 7.29
CA MET A 1 8.69 10.64 6.43
C MET A 1 8.11 9.32 6.94
N ARG A 2 6.81 9.15 6.89
CA ARG A 2 6.14 7.89 7.19
C ARG A 2 5.73 7.18 5.91
N TYR A 3 5.88 5.88 5.86
CA TYR A 3 5.45 5.08 4.72
C TYR A 3 4.96 3.69 5.14
N LEU A 4 4.14 3.12 4.30
CA LEU A 4 3.67 1.74 4.42
C LEU A 4 4.40 0.87 3.40
N ARG A 5 4.92 -0.26 3.85
CA ARG A 5 5.43 -1.32 2.98
C ARG A 5 4.49 -2.51 3.06
N MET A 6 4.04 -2.97 1.90
CA MET A 6 3.05 -4.03 1.81
C MET A 6 3.46 -5.10 0.80
N THR A 7 3.19 -6.35 1.11
CA THR A 7 3.41 -7.49 0.23
C THR A 7 2.23 -8.46 0.28
N ALA A 8 1.98 -9.12 -0.84
CA ALA A 8 1.08 -10.26 -0.91
C ALA A 8 1.88 -11.54 -1.10
N GLN A 9 1.44 -12.63 -0.47
CA GLN A 9 2.14 -13.92 -0.44
C GLN A 9 1.18 -15.06 -0.69
N ASP A 10 1.64 -16.05 -1.47
CA ASP A 10 1.03 -17.37 -1.58
C ASP A 10 1.72 -18.31 -0.58
N ARG A 11 1.21 -18.38 0.63
CA ARG A 11 1.76 -19.23 1.69
C ARG A 11 1.26 -20.67 1.63
N SER A 12 0.07 -20.88 1.09
CA SER A 12 -0.52 -22.21 0.93
C SER A 12 0.06 -22.99 -0.24
N GLY A 13 0.69 -22.30 -1.21
CA GLY A 13 1.27 -22.92 -2.40
C GLY A 13 0.26 -23.31 -3.47
N ASN A 14 -0.93 -22.69 -3.46
CA ASN A 14 -2.01 -22.98 -4.42
C ASN A 14 -1.98 -22.11 -5.69
N GLY A 15 -0.97 -21.25 -5.85
CA GLY A 15 -0.84 -20.35 -6.99
C GLY A 15 -1.65 -19.04 -6.88
N ARG A 16 -2.22 -18.76 -5.71
CA ARG A 16 -2.96 -17.54 -5.41
C ARG A 16 -2.43 -16.88 -4.13
N ALA A 17 -2.44 -15.57 -4.10
CA ALA A 17 -2.11 -14.85 -2.87
C ALA A 17 -3.20 -15.08 -1.81
N ASP A 18 -2.79 -15.47 -0.62
CA ASP A 18 -3.66 -15.74 0.53
C ASP A 18 -3.35 -14.86 1.75
N THR A 19 -2.22 -14.18 1.74
CA THR A 19 -1.76 -13.39 2.88
C THR A 19 -1.24 -12.04 2.40
N VAL A 20 -1.74 -10.97 3.00
CA VAL A 20 -1.24 -9.61 2.79
C VAL A 20 -0.60 -9.13 4.09
N LEU A 21 0.66 -8.73 4.04
CA LEU A 21 1.40 -8.19 5.17
C LEU A 21 1.65 -6.70 4.97
N LEU A 22 1.39 -5.93 6.02
CA LEU A 22 1.58 -4.50 6.06
C LEU A 22 2.58 -4.16 7.16
N ARG A 23 3.54 -3.30 6.85
CA ARG A 23 4.52 -2.78 7.80
C ARG A 23 4.57 -1.25 7.69
N PHE A 24 4.30 -0.61 8.80
CA PHE A 24 4.27 0.85 8.93
C PHE A 24 5.62 1.34 9.45
N TYR A 25 6.31 2.15 8.65
CA TYR A 25 7.65 2.65 8.94
C TYR A 25 7.68 4.16 9.12
N GLU A 26 8.60 4.59 9.96
CA GLU A 26 8.99 5.98 10.13
C GLU A 26 10.47 6.13 9.76
N GLU A 27 10.76 6.98 8.78
CA GLU A 27 12.14 7.29 8.41
C GLU A 27 12.80 8.13 9.51
N VAL A 28 13.98 7.67 9.94
CA VAL A 28 14.79 8.37 10.94
C VAL A 28 16.10 8.80 10.27
N PRO A 29 16.36 10.11 10.11
CA PRO A 29 17.58 10.60 9.48
C PRO A 29 18.85 9.98 10.08
N GLY A 30 19.72 9.41 9.23
CA GLY A 30 20.99 8.83 9.64
C GLY A 30 20.92 7.52 10.43
N LYS A 31 19.73 6.89 10.49
CA LYS A 31 19.50 5.60 11.18
C LYS A 31 18.66 4.68 10.29
N PRO A 32 18.59 3.38 10.57
CA PRO A 32 17.64 2.50 9.94
C PRO A 32 16.20 2.93 10.20
N ASP A 33 15.32 2.73 9.22
CA ASP A 33 13.90 3.05 9.35
C ASP A 33 13.27 2.29 10.51
N LYS A 34 12.48 2.99 11.31
CA LYS A 34 11.80 2.44 12.48
C LYS A 34 10.50 1.75 12.06
N LEU A 35 10.40 0.46 12.31
CA LEU A 35 9.14 -0.26 12.20
C LEU A 35 8.25 0.06 13.41
N VAL A 36 7.09 0.66 13.16
CA VAL A 36 6.17 1.14 14.21
C VAL A 36 5.02 0.17 14.44
N LEU A 37 4.42 -0.34 13.35
CA LEU A 37 3.26 -1.22 13.43
C LEU A 37 3.35 -2.30 12.35
N LYS A 38 2.89 -3.51 12.69
CA LYS A 38 2.69 -4.63 11.75
C LYS A 38 1.21 -4.98 11.71
N ALA A 39 0.71 -5.23 10.49
CA ALA A 39 -0.64 -5.74 10.28
C ALA A 39 -0.63 -6.84 9.23
N ALA A 40 -1.68 -7.63 9.23
CA ALA A 40 -1.87 -8.72 8.28
C ALA A 40 -3.35 -8.92 7.97
N SER A 41 -3.62 -9.37 6.75
CA SER A 41 -4.94 -9.86 6.34
C SER A 41 -4.76 -11.20 5.63
N VAL A 42 -5.62 -12.17 5.95
CA VAL A 42 -5.49 -13.54 5.47
C VAL A 42 -6.80 -13.98 4.83
N ASP A 43 -6.69 -14.55 3.62
CA ASP A 43 -7.77 -15.25 2.92
C ASP A 43 -7.71 -16.74 3.27
N MET A 44 -8.59 -17.16 4.17
CA MET A 44 -8.65 -18.54 4.64
C MET A 44 -9.41 -19.47 3.70
N THR A 45 -10.28 -18.91 2.86
CA THR A 45 -11.19 -19.65 1.98
C THR A 45 -10.68 -19.76 0.55
N ALA A 46 -9.60 -19.06 0.22
CA ALA A 46 -8.99 -18.99 -1.12
C ALA A 46 -9.95 -18.44 -2.20
N ASP A 47 -10.86 -17.56 -1.81
CA ASP A 47 -11.81 -16.91 -2.72
C ASP A 47 -11.34 -15.53 -3.25
N GLY A 48 -10.15 -15.08 -2.83
CA GLY A 48 -9.57 -13.79 -3.21
C GLY A 48 -9.99 -12.63 -2.32
N VAL A 49 -10.74 -12.90 -1.25
CA VAL A 49 -11.18 -11.92 -0.25
C VAL A 49 -10.65 -12.33 1.12
N THR A 50 -10.05 -11.40 1.84
CA THR A 50 -9.48 -11.69 3.16
C THR A 50 -10.57 -11.86 4.22
N ASP A 51 -10.43 -12.90 5.04
CA ASP A 51 -11.39 -13.29 6.09
C ASP A 51 -10.96 -12.81 7.48
N LEU A 52 -9.65 -12.82 7.75
CA LEU A 52 -9.06 -12.48 9.04
C LEU A 52 -8.14 -11.27 8.92
N GLN A 53 -8.21 -10.37 9.89
CA GLN A 53 -7.35 -9.20 10.02
C GLN A 53 -6.65 -9.18 11.37
N PHE A 54 -5.38 -8.79 11.36
CA PHE A 54 -4.54 -8.64 12.54
C PHE A 54 -3.78 -7.31 12.44
N GLY A 55 -3.82 -6.44 13.45
CA GLY A 55 -3.06 -5.20 13.30
C GLY A 55 -3.11 -4.20 14.43
N GLY A 56 -4.15 -4.15 15.22
CA GLY A 56 -4.34 -3.10 16.22
C GLY A 56 -4.90 -1.80 15.64
N ASP A 57 -4.66 -0.68 16.29
CA ASP A 57 -5.12 0.65 15.86
C ASP A 57 -4.36 1.12 14.62
N VAL A 58 -4.84 0.74 13.45
CA VAL A 58 -4.19 1.09 12.17
C VAL A 58 -4.64 2.44 11.62
N ASN A 59 -5.74 2.98 12.11
CA ASN A 59 -6.25 4.29 11.69
C ASN A 59 -5.79 5.45 12.61
N GLY A 60 -5.11 5.13 13.72
CA GLY A 60 -4.54 6.10 14.64
C GLY A 60 -5.57 6.88 15.46
N ASP A 61 -6.76 6.31 15.69
CA ASP A 61 -7.80 6.97 16.49
C ASP A 61 -7.72 6.68 18.01
N GLY A 62 -6.72 5.89 18.41
CA GLY A 62 -6.49 5.49 19.79
C GLY A 62 -7.29 4.27 20.23
N ARG A 63 -7.96 3.58 19.33
CA ARG A 63 -8.80 2.41 19.61
C ARG A 63 -8.55 1.30 18.61
N ASP A 64 -8.31 0.09 19.09
CA ASP A 64 -8.30 -1.12 18.29
C ASP A 64 -9.72 -1.69 18.21
N ASN A 65 -10.38 -1.59 17.07
CA ASN A 65 -11.77 -1.97 16.92
C ASN A 65 -12.14 -2.40 15.48
N ALA A 66 -13.42 -2.65 15.23
CA ALA A 66 -13.94 -3.10 13.95
C ALA A 66 -13.67 -2.14 12.78
N LYS A 67 -13.42 -0.86 13.03
CA LYS A 67 -13.07 0.11 11.97
C LYS A 67 -11.67 -0.18 11.41
N ASP A 68 -10.74 -0.59 12.27
CA ASP A 68 -9.38 -0.98 11.90
C ASP A 68 -9.40 -2.24 11.05
N GLU A 69 -10.13 -3.27 11.48
CA GLU A 69 -10.29 -4.50 10.72
C GLU A 69 -10.93 -4.26 9.35
N LYS A 70 -11.97 -3.43 9.29
CA LYS A 70 -12.63 -3.07 8.03
C LYS A 70 -11.69 -2.34 7.07
N LEU A 71 -10.86 -1.43 7.59
CA LEU A 71 -9.89 -0.68 6.80
C LEU A 71 -8.79 -1.60 6.27
N LEU A 72 -8.24 -2.48 7.12
CA LEU A 72 -7.25 -3.48 6.71
C LEU A 72 -7.81 -4.41 5.62
N ARG A 73 -9.03 -4.91 5.80
CA ARG A 73 -9.70 -5.76 4.82
C ARG A 73 -9.85 -5.06 3.47
N ALA A 74 -10.36 -3.83 3.48
CA ALA A 74 -10.57 -3.05 2.26
C ALA A 74 -9.24 -2.83 1.51
N PHE A 75 -8.19 -2.46 2.21
CA PHE A 75 -6.89 -2.18 1.62
C PHE A 75 -6.21 -3.44 1.10
N ALA A 76 -6.23 -4.52 1.88
CA ALA A 76 -5.68 -5.80 1.47
C ALA A 76 -6.41 -6.39 0.25
N ASN A 77 -7.74 -6.34 0.24
CA ASN A 77 -8.53 -6.82 -0.90
C ASN A 77 -8.26 -6.05 -2.19
N GLN A 78 -8.07 -4.73 -2.10
CA GLN A 78 -7.65 -3.93 -3.24
C GLN A 78 -6.27 -4.33 -3.74
N PHE A 79 -5.32 -4.59 -2.85
CA PHE A 79 -3.99 -5.02 -3.23
C PHE A 79 -3.99 -6.39 -3.90
N LEU A 80 -4.78 -7.33 -3.42
CA LEU A 80 -4.91 -8.66 -4.01
C LEU A 80 -5.41 -8.63 -5.47
N LYS A 81 -6.21 -7.64 -5.84
CA LYS A 81 -6.69 -7.45 -7.22
C LYS A 81 -5.55 -7.20 -8.22
N LEU A 82 -4.41 -6.71 -7.77
CA LEU A 82 -3.26 -6.49 -8.64
C LEU A 82 -2.66 -7.80 -9.17
N GLY A 83 -2.87 -8.91 -8.47
CA GLY A 83 -2.33 -10.21 -8.87
C GLY A 83 -0.79 -10.30 -8.79
N TRP A 84 -0.16 -9.35 -8.12
CA TRP A 84 1.30 -9.26 -7.99
C TRP A 84 1.73 -9.70 -6.58
N PHE A 85 2.25 -10.90 -6.49
CA PHE A 85 2.51 -11.54 -5.21
C PHE A 85 3.80 -12.38 -5.23
N ASN A 86 4.20 -12.82 -4.05
CA ASN A 86 5.36 -13.67 -3.82
C ASN A 86 4.92 -15.10 -3.50
N ARG A 87 5.74 -16.06 -3.90
CA ARG A 87 5.59 -17.45 -3.44
C ARG A 87 6.16 -17.60 -2.04
N GLY A 88 5.46 -18.33 -1.18
CA GLY A 88 5.88 -18.55 0.19
C GLY A 88 5.94 -17.26 1.01
N LYS A 89 6.98 -17.10 1.82
CA LYS A 89 7.16 -15.98 2.74
C LYS A 89 8.06 -14.87 2.19
N SER A 90 8.28 -14.83 0.88
CA SER A 90 9.19 -13.87 0.26
C SER A 90 8.67 -12.44 0.33
N TRP A 91 9.59 -11.48 0.42
CA TRP A 91 9.37 -10.04 0.32
C TRP A 91 10.07 -9.42 -0.88
N GLN A 92 10.23 -10.16 -1.96
CA GLN A 92 10.89 -9.65 -3.16
C GLN A 92 10.02 -8.66 -3.92
N ARG A 93 8.71 -8.94 -4.01
CA ARG A 93 7.72 -8.03 -4.61
C ARG A 93 6.94 -7.34 -3.50
N TYR A 94 7.04 -6.03 -3.44
CA TYR A 94 6.33 -5.23 -2.45
C TYR A 94 6.05 -3.83 -2.97
N ILE A 95 5.09 -3.18 -2.36
CA ILE A 95 4.74 -1.78 -2.64
C ILE A 95 5.13 -0.91 -1.45
N LYS A 96 5.74 0.25 -1.74
CA LYS A 96 5.92 1.35 -0.79
C LYS A 96 4.85 2.39 -1.07
N VAL A 97 4.04 2.72 -0.06
CA VAL A 97 2.97 3.72 -0.16
C VAL A 97 3.27 4.84 0.84
N PHE A 98 3.24 6.07 0.36
CA PHE A 98 3.43 7.26 1.18
C PHE A 98 2.68 8.47 0.62
N ALA A 99 2.42 9.46 1.46
CA ALA A 99 1.71 10.65 1.07
C ALA A 99 2.58 11.90 1.21
N GLU A 100 2.34 12.86 0.35
CA GLU A 100 2.99 14.18 0.35
C GLU A 100 1.93 15.28 0.42
N ASN A 101 2.22 16.32 1.19
CA ASN A 101 1.37 17.47 1.35
C ASN A 101 2.09 18.73 0.86
N TYR A 102 1.91 19.06 -0.41
CA TYR A 102 2.56 20.21 -1.05
C TYR A 102 1.99 21.56 -0.62
N HIS A 103 0.73 21.58 -0.23
CA HIS A 103 0.07 22.84 0.18
C HIS A 103 0.21 23.12 1.68
N HIS A 104 0.81 22.16 2.44
CA HIS A 104 0.96 22.29 3.89
C HIS A 104 -0.35 22.57 4.64
N ASP A 105 -1.46 22.11 4.08
CA ASP A 105 -2.78 22.19 4.69
C ASP A 105 -3.12 20.93 5.51
N LYS A 106 -4.41 20.68 5.74
CA LYS A 106 -4.86 19.59 6.63
C LYS A 106 -4.82 18.21 6.00
N SER A 107 -4.69 18.08 4.67
CA SER A 107 -4.73 16.81 3.97
C SER A 107 -3.61 16.69 2.93
N PRO A 108 -3.03 15.49 2.78
CA PRO A 108 -2.08 15.25 1.70
C PRO A 108 -2.73 15.41 0.32
N ASN A 109 -1.99 16.00 -0.62
CA ASN A 109 -2.44 16.24 -1.98
C ASN A 109 -2.01 15.13 -2.95
N VAL A 110 -1.05 14.31 -2.56
CA VAL A 110 -0.49 13.25 -3.39
C VAL A 110 -0.26 12.00 -2.56
N VAL A 111 -0.68 10.85 -3.09
CA VAL A 111 -0.28 9.53 -2.59
C VAL A 111 0.56 8.85 -3.66
N ARG A 112 1.74 8.42 -3.29
CA ARG A 112 2.68 7.71 -4.18
C ARG A 112 2.68 6.23 -3.91
N LEU A 113 2.68 5.46 -4.99
CA LEU A 113 2.72 4.01 -5.02
C LEU A 113 3.98 3.59 -5.78
N HIS A 114 4.96 3.07 -5.07
CA HIS A 114 6.21 2.57 -5.64
C HIS A 114 6.26 1.05 -5.54
N LEU A 115 6.22 0.37 -6.66
CA LEU A 115 6.35 -1.07 -6.75
C LEU A 115 7.82 -1.44 -6.86
N HIS A 116 8.27 -2.37 -6.04
CA HIS A 116 9.65 -2.81 -5.95
C HIS A 116 9.76 -4.31 -6.15
N GLU A 117 10.83 -4.73 -6.83
CA GLU A 117 11.22 -6.13 -6.95
C GLU A 117 12.69 -6.27 -6.56
N GLY A 118 12.94 -6.97 -5.45
CA GLY A 118 14.28 -7.15 -4.87
C GLY A 118 14.23 -7.29 -3.36
N THR A 119 15.36 -7.59 -2.75
CA THR A 119 15.48 -7.78 -1.30
C THR A 119 15.95 -6.51 -0.59
N GLY A 120 15.64 -6.41 0.70
CA GLY A 120 16.15 -5.35 1.58
C GLY A 120 15.30 -4.08 1.61
N THR A 121 15.96 -2.95 1.87
CA THR A 121 15.32 -1.63 1.95
C THR A 121 14.92 -1.13 0.58
N PRO A 122 13.77 -0.44 0.43
CA PRO A 122 13.37 0.16 -0.84
C PRO A 122 14.45 1.09 -1.41
N ARG A 123 14.86 0.85 -2.66
CA ARG A 123 15.89 1.62 -3.37
C ARG A 123 15.42 1.93 -4.79
N ASN A 124 16.03 2.93 -5.42
CA ASN A 124 15.78 3.21 -6.84
C ASN A 124 16.11 2.00 -7.75
N GLN A 125 17.10 1.20 -7.40
CA GLN A 125 17.52 0.02 -8.16
C GLN A 125 16.49 -1.14 -8.12
N THR A 126 15.66 -1.21 -7.08
CA THR A 126 14.60 -2.21 -6.96
C THR A 126 13.25 -1.73 -7.47
N LEU A 127 13.17 -0.47 -7.86
CA LEU A 127 11.94 0.16 -8.32
C LEU A 127 11.61 -0.29 -9.74
N VAL A 128 10.44 -0.93 -9.92
CA VAL A 128 9.97 -1.42 -11.23
C VAL A 128 8.83 -0.58 -11.80
N PHE A 129 8.03 0.06 -10.95
CA PHE A 129 6.92 0.89 -11.38
C PHE A 129 6.62 2.00 -10.36
N LYS A 130 6.23 3.17 -10.85
CA LYS A 130 5.78 4.31 -10.05
C LYS A 130 4.41 4.77 -10.50
N ALA A 131 3.54 5.01 -9.53
CA ALA A 131 2.28 5.70 -9.76
C ALA A 131 2.02 6.71 -8.65
N SER A 132 1.19 7.69 -8.92
CA SER A 132 0.70 8.61 -7.90
C SER A 132 -0.73 9.04 -8.19
N ALA A 133 -1.52 9.17 -7.14
CA ALA A 133 -2.85 9.76 -7.19
C ALA A 133 -2.79 11.17 -6.61
N HIS A 134 -3.45 12.12 -7.25
CA HIS A 134 -3.38 13.54 -6.94
C HIS A 134 -4.76 14.12 -6.65
N ASP A 135 -4.82 15.02 -5.70
CA ASP A 135 -5.90 15.95 -5.48
C ASP A 135 -5.51 17.28 -6.18
N THR A 136 -5.98 17.46 -7.42
CA THR A 136 -5.54 18.57 -8.27
C THR A 136 -6.25 19.88 -7.97
N ASP A 137 -7.46 19.81 -7.44
CA ASP A 137 -8.27 20.99 -7.10
C ASP A 137 -8.33 21.28 -5.59
N ASN A 138 -7.58 20.51 -4.80
CA ASN A 138 -7.47 20.64 -3.34
C ASN A 138 -8.83 20.55 -2.61
N ASN A 139 -9.70 19.69 -3.11
CA ASN A 139 -11.01 19.43 -2.49
C ASN A 139 -10.99 18.27 -1.46
N GLY A 140 -9.83 17.68 -1.21
CA GLY A 140 -9.65 16.54 -0.30
C GLY A 140 -9.89 15.18 -0.96
N THR A 141 -10.10 15.12 -2.27
CA THR A 141 -10.35 13.89 -3.02
C THR A 141 -9.29 13.69 -4.10
N LEU A 142 -8.66 12.51 -4.11
CA LEU A 142 -7.72 12.16 -5.18
C LEU A 142 -8.50 11.91 -6.49
N ASP A 143 -8.31 12.76 -7.46
CA ASP A 143 -9.10 12.80 -8.71
C ASP A 143 -8.32 12.49 -9.97
N SER A 144 -7.00 12.63 -9.95
CA SER A 144 -6.14 12.34 -11.09
C SER A 144 -5.01 11.38 -10.77
N VAL A 145 -4.42 10.79 -11.80
CA VAL A 145 -3.33 9.81 -11.70
C VAL A 145 -2.19 10.23 -12.60
N VAL A 146 -0.97 10.15 -12.07
CA VAL A 146 0.27 10.23 -12.85
C VAL A 146 1.03 8.92 -12.64
N TYR A 147 1.54 8.35 -13.70
CA TYR A 147 2.33 7.13 -13.66
C TYR A 147 3.54 7.25 -14.57
N PHE A 148 4.62 6.58 -14.18
CA PHE A 148 5.81 6.41 -14.99
C PHE A 148 6.01 4.93 -15.23
N ASP A 149 5.98 4.56 -16.49
CA ASP A 149 6.32 3.23 -16.92
C ASP A 149 7.84 3.07 -16.89
N ALA A 150 8.35 2.20 -16.05
CA ALA A 150 9.79 1.97 -15.91
C ALA A 150 10.35 1.09 -17.05
N ASP A 151 9.49 0.37 -17.78
CA ASP A 151 9.87 -0.54 -18.86
C ASP A 151 9.47 -0.06 -20.26
N GLY A 152 8.76 1.05 -20.37
CA GLY A 152 8.39 1.69 -21.64
C GLY A 152 7.27 1.01 -22.42
N GLU A 153 6.55 0.06 -21.83
CA GLU A 153 5.46 -0.66 -22.50
C GLU A 153 4.06 -0.11 -22.17
N GLY A 154 3.97 0.96 -21.36
CA GLY A 154 2.82 1.26 -20.59
C GLY A 154 1.71 2.09 -21.17
N ILE A 155 0.69 1.47 -21.63
CA ILE A 155 -0.66 2.04 -21.62
C ILE A 155 -1.32 1.60 -20.31
N VAL A 156 -1.41 2.52 -19.33
CA VAL A 156 -2.19 2.28 -18.12
C VAL A 156 -3.66 2.28 -18.50
N SER A 157 -4.34 1.19 -18.23
CA SER A 157 -5.78 1.06 -18.48
C SER A 157 -6.59 1.91 -17.50
N ARG A 158 -7.85 2.21 -17.84
CA ARG A 158 -8.78 2.88 -16.93
C ARG A 158 -8.98 2.12 -15.62
N ALA A 159 -8.97 0.79 -15.66
CA ALA A 159 -9.06 -0.06 -14.47
C ALA A 159 -7.86 0.13 -13.53
N GLU A 160 -6.65 0.27 -14.08
CA GLU A 160 -5.43 0.55 -13.32
C GLU A 160 -5.44 1.94 -12.72
N GLU A 161 -5.90 2.95 -13.46
CA GLU A 161 -6.08 4.31 -12.93
C GLU A 161 -7.05 4.33 -11.75
N GLU A 162 -8.18 3.66 -11.84
CA GLU A 162 -9.15 3.54 -10.75
C GLU A 162 -8.57 2.78 -9.55
N TRP A 163 -7.77 1.74 -9.80
CA TRP A 163 -7.06 1.01 -8.76
C TRP A 163 -6.07 1.93 -8.02
N ILE A 164 -5.27 2.72 -8.73
CA ILE A 164 -4.31 3.65 -8.15
C ILE A 164 -5.02 4.68 -7.27
N LYS A 165 -6.10 5.30 -7.75
CA LYS A 165 -6.91 6.25 -6.98
C LYS A 165 -7.52 5.60 -5.74
N SER A 166 -8.07 4.41 -5.89
CA SER A 166 -8.70 3.67 -4.79
C SER A 166 -7.70 3.30 -3.70
N MET A 167 -6.51 2.80 -4.08
CA MET A 167 -5.43 2.53 -3.15
C MET A 167 -4.99 3.78 -2.40
N GLY A 168 -4.82 4.90 -3.10
CA GLY A 168 -4.45 6.17 -2.51
C GLY A 168 -5.50 6.68 -1.51
N ARG A 169 -6.76 6.66 -1.88
CA ARG A 169 -7.88 7.09 -1.01
C ARG A 169 -7.98 6.22 0.25
N THR A 170 -7.81 4.92 0.11
CA THR A 170 -7.84 4.00 1.25
C THR A 170 -6.63 4.19 2.15
N PHE A 171 -5.44 4.41 1.56
CA PHE A 171 -4.22 4.71 2.33
C PHE A 171 -4.39 5.96 3.21
N LEU A 172 -5.02 7.01 2.72
CA LEU A 172 -5.25 8.23 3.50
C LEU A 172 -6.08 8.00 4.76
N LYS A 173 -6.94 6.99 4.77
CA LYS A 173 -7.75 6.62 5.94
C LYS A 173 -6.92 6.04 7.09
N PHE A 174 -5.73 5.49 6.82
CA PHE A 174 -4.80 5.09 7.88
C PHE A 174 -4.18 6.27 8.61
N LYS A 175 -4.25 7.48 8.03
CA LYS A 175 -3.60 8.69 8.58
C LYS A 175 -2.10 8.51 8.85
N TRP A 176 -1.46 7.58 8.12
CA TRP A 176 -0.04 7.27 8.25
C TRP A 176 0.80 8.17 7.34
N TYR A 177 0.76 9.45 7.63
CA TYR A 177 1.54 10.49 6.95
C TYR A 177 1.94 11.58 7.94
N SER A 178 3.00 12.28 7.63
CA SER A 178 3.49 13.40 8.47
C SER A 178 3.04 14.74 7.93
#